data_f56aff13138768c63eecfefc9b915ff0
#
_entry.id   f56aff13138768c63eecfefc9b915ff0
#
_cell.length_a   1.000
_cell.length_b   1.000
_cell.length_c   1.000
_cell.angle_alpha   90.00
_cell.angle_beta   90.00
_cell.angle_gamma   90.00
#
_symmetry.space_group_name_H-M   'P 1'
#
loop_
_entity.id
_entity.type
_entity.pdbx_description
1 polymer ?
#
loop_
_entity_poly.entity_id
_entity_poly.type
_entity_poly.pdbx_seq_one_letter_code
_entity_poly.pdbx_strand_id
1 'polypeptide(L)'
;QSERKKLSSKYGERKKSGQDTEEIKSKVDSINTTLKDKEDELNNYLEKLNDFLMGIPNIPDDSVPTGSDENDNVVINKFGEISTKNDLDHLEITNEIDTELAAKLAGSRFAVLKGEIAKLQRALITFMIDNAIKNGYKEFYVPFMANVESLTGTGQLPKFEEDLFQSSDKLFLIPTAEVPLTNLFRD
;
A
#
# COMPACT_ATOMS: atom_id res chain seq x y z
N GLN A 1 -1.26 -3.88 -36.69
CA GLN A 1 -0.79 -5.29 -36.57
C GLN A 1 -1.29 -6.19 -37.72
N SER A 2 -2.55 -6.15 -38.11
CA SER A 2 -3.10 -6.98 -39.20
C SER A 2 -2.41 -6.69 -40.55
N GLU A 3 -2.20 -5.40 -40.86
CA GLU A 3 -1.52 -4.97 -42.08
C GLU A 3 -0.06 -5.41 -42.12
N ARG A 4 0.66 -5.29 -40.98
CA ARG A 4 2.03 -5.78 -40.83
C ARG A 4 2.12 -7.28 -41.16
N LYS A 5 1.20 -8.11 -40.61
CA LYS A 5 1.18 -9.54 -40.88
C LYS A 5 0.99 -9.85 -42.37
N LYS A 6 0.07 -9.12 -43.05
CA LYS A 6 -0.16 -9.28 -44.52
C LYS A 6 1.09 -8.89 -45.31
N LEU A 7 1.74 -7.79 -44.99
CA LEU A 7 2.94 -7.34 -45.69
C LEU A 7 4.14 -8.26 -45.42
N SER A 8 4.29 -8.79 -44.20
CA SER A 8 5.32 -9.77 -43.86
C SER A 8 5.16 -11.09 -44.60
N SER A 9 3.91 -11.57 -44.81
CA SER A 9 3.64 -12.74 -45.64
C SER A 9 4.03 -12.51 -47.12
N LYS A 10 3.61 -11.36 -47.68
CA LYS A 10 3.97 -10.96 -49.06
C LYS A 10 5.49 -10.79 -49.25
N TYR A 11 6.19 -10.27 -48.25
CA TYR A 11 7.65 -10.17 -48.23
C TYR A 11 8.30 -11.56 -48.35
N GLY A 12 7.81 -12.53 -47.57
CA GLY A 12 8.30 -13.90 -47.61
C GLY A 12 8.09 -14.58 -48.96
N GLU A 13 6.94 -14.37 -49.56
CA GLU A 13 6.58 -14.92 -50.89
C GLU A 13 7.44 -14.34 -52.01
N ARG A 14 7.61 -13.00 -52.07
CA ARG A 14 8.43 -12.31 -53.07
C ARG A 14 9.92 -12.65 -52.92
N LYS A 15 10.42 -12.76 -51.70
CA LYS A 15 11.80 -13.15 -51.41
C LYS A 15 12.10 -14.56 -51.96
N LYS A 16 11.16 -15.49 -51.84
CA LYS A 16 11.29 -16.85 -52.39
C LYS A 16 11.28 -16.87 -53.91
N SER A 17 10.57 -15.96 -54.55
CA SER A 17 10.47 -15.83 -56.02
C SER A 17 11.52 -14.92 -56.67
N GLY A 18 12.50 -14.42 -55.90
CA GLY A 18 13.57 -13.56 -56.38
C GLY A 18 13.13 -12.16 -56.85
N GLN A 19 11.93 -11.72 -56.46
CA GLN A 19 11.39 -10.40 -56.81
C GLN A 19 11.89 -9.32 -55.82
N ASP A 20 11.90 -8.08 -56.28
CA ASP A 20 12.27 -6.94 -55.43
C ASP A 20 11.35 -6.81 -54.22
N THR A 21 11.93 -6.64 -53.07
CA THR A 21 11.26 -6.59 -51.77
C THR A 21 11.52 -5.28 -50.99
N GLU A 22 12.29 -4.33 -51.57
CA GLU A 22 12.68 -3.14 -50.84
C GLU A 22 11.49 -2.25 -50.43
N GLU A 23 10.52 -2.07 -51.29
CA GLU A 23 9.31 -1.30 -51.01
C GLU A 23 8.50 -1.92 -49.86
N ILE A 24 8.35 -3.26 -49.84
CA ILE A 24 7.61 -3.94 -48.78
C ILE A 24 8.37 -3.90 -47.47
N LYS A 25 9.67 -4.02 -47.51
CA LYS A 25 10.55 -3.89 -46.33
C LYS A 25 10.42 -2.50 -45.71
N SER A 26 10.53 -1.46 -46.54
CA SER A 26 10.38 -0.07 -46.06
C SER A 26 8.99 0.17 -45.44
N LYS A 27 7.91 -0.36 -46.01
CA LYS A 27 6.56 -0.29 -45.45
C LYS A 27 6.44 -1.04 -44.12
N VAL A 28 7.04 -2.23 -44.00
CA VAL A 28 7.04 -3.00 -42.75
C VAL A 28 7.85 -2.26 -41.67
N ASP A 29 8.99 -1.69 -42.02
CA ASP A 29 9.81 -0.93 -41.07
C ASP A 29 9.10 0.34 -40.59
N SER A 30 8.43 1.08 -41.50
CA SER A 30 7.59 2.22 -41.12
C SER A 30 6.43 1.82 -40.19
N ILE A 31 5.76 0.70 -40.47
CA ILE A 31 4.70 0.18 -39.60
C ILE A 31 5.25 -0.24 -38.23
N ASN A 32 6.44 -0.88 -38.17
CA ASN A 32 7.06 -1.26 -36.93
C ASN A 32 7.43 -0.04 -36.08
N THR A 33 7.97 1.02 -36.68
CA THR A 33 8.25 2.28 -36.00
C THR A 33 6.98 2.90 -35.43
N THR A 34 5.93 3.02 -36.26
CA THR A 34 4.63 3.56 -35.84
C THR A 34 3.99 2.70 -34.72
N LEU A 35 4.11 1.38 -34.79
CA LEU A 35 3.60 0.50 -33.73
C LEU A 35 4.34 0.71 -32.43
N LYS A 36 5.66 0.84 -32.48
CA LYS A 36 6.47 1.11 -31.29
C LYS A 36 6.09 2.46 -30.67
N ASP A 37 6.01 3.51 -31.48
CA ASP A 37 5.62 4.84 -30.99
C ASP A 37 4.23 4.82 -30.33
N LYS A 38 3.28 4.05 -30.91
CA LYS A 38 1.93 3.91 -30.36
C LYS A 38 1.88 3.03 -29.10
N GLU A 39 2.75 2.02 -29.00
CA GLU A 39 2.89 1.21 -27.78
C GLU A 39 3.49 2.07 -26.64
N ASP A 40 4.50 2.89 -26.93
CA ASP A 40 5.10 3.80 -25.95
C ASP A 40 4.08 4.87 -25.49
N GLU A 41 3.31 5.44 -26.43
CA GLU A 41 2.23 6.37 -26.12
C GLU A 41 1.15 5.73 -25.23
N LEU A 42 0.73 4.51 -25.57
CA LEU A 42 -0.24 3.75 -24.77
C LEU A 42 0.26 3.48 -23.36
N ASN A 43 1.50 3.02 -23.22
CA ASN A 43 2.10 2.75 -21.92
C ASN A 43 2.14 4.00 -21.05
N ASN A 44 2.50 5.16 -21.62
CA ASN A 44 2.49 6.44 -20.92
C ASN A 44 1.06 6.83 -20.45
N TYR A 45 0.04 6.59 -21.28
CA TYR A 45 -1.35 6.84 -20.86
C TYR A 45 -1.81 5.87 -19.77
N LEU A 46 -1.42 4.58 -19.87
CA LEU A 46 -1.76 3.59 -18.85
C LEU A 46 -1.08 3.90 -17.50
N GLU A 47 0.18 4.33 -17.52
CA GLU A 47 0.89 4.77 -16.32
C GLU A 47 0.17 5.95 -15.66
N LYS A 48 -0.12 7.02 -16.43
CA LYS A 48 -0.85 8.19 -15.92
C LYS A 48 -2.25 7.84 -15.39
N LEU A 49 -2.94 6.94 -16.07
CA LEU A 49 -4.25 6.47 -15.62
C LEU A 49 -4.14 5.71 -14.30
N ASN A 50 -3.15 4.82 -14.19
CA ASN A 50 -2.93 4.06 -12.98
C ASN A 50 -2.58 4.98 -11.79
N ASP A 51 -1.67 5.93 -11.99
CA ASP A 51 -1.30 6.91 -10.95
C ASP A 51 -2.52 7.72 -10.50
N PHE A 52 -3.35 8.15 -11.44
CA PHE A 52 -4.60 8.84 -11.12
C PHE A 52 -5.56 7.97 -10.32
N LEU A 53 -5.77 6.72 -10.74
CA LEU A 53 -6.68 5.77 -10.07
C LEU A 53 -6.20 5.41 -8.66
N MET A 54 -4.89 5.31 -8.43
CA MET A 54 -4.31 5.03 -7.12
C MET A 54 -4.57 6.17 -6.10
N GLY A 55 -4.85 7.38 -6.56
CA GLY A 55 -5.18 8.53 -5.71
C GLY A 55 -6.68 8.69 -5.41
N ILE A 56 -7.55 7.90 -6.04
CA ILE A 56 -9.01 8.03 -5.86
C ILE A 56 -9.45 7.28 -4.60
N PRO A 57 -10.16 7.95 -3.66
CA PRO A 57 -10.75 7.27 -2.50
C PRO A 57 -11.83 6.28 -2.91
N ASN A 58 -12.08 5.28 -2.06
CA ASN A 58 -13.22 4.40 -2.21
C ASN A 58 -14.55 5.16 -2.11
N ILE A 59 -15.56 4.65 -2.81
CA ILE A 59 -16.93 5.15 -2.68
C ILE A 59 -17.45 4.73 -1.30
N PRO A 60 -17.90 5.68 -0.46
CA PRO A 60 -18.48 5.34 0.83
C PRO A 60 -19.83 4.62 0.66
N ASP A 61 -20.24 3.87 1.69
CA ASP A 61 -21.58 3.29 1.75
C ASP A 61 -22.65 4.39 1.77
N ASP A 62 -23.83 4.11 1.21
CA ASP A 62 -24.95 5.07 1.12
C ASP A 62 -25.45 5.54 2.49
N SER A 63 -25.21 4.79 3.55
CA SER A 63 -25.54 5.16 4.94
C SER A 63 -24.59 6.19 5.55
N VAL A 64 -23.44 6.45 4.94
CA VAL A 64 -22.47 7.43 5.44
C VAL A 64 -22.98 8.85 5.17
N PRO A 65 -23.15 9.69 6.20
CA PRO A 65 -23.63 11.07 6.01
C PRO A 65 -22.58 11.90 5.26
N THR A 66 -23.05 12.82 4.45
CA THR A 66 -22.18 13.85 3.85
C THR A 66 -21.78 14.84 4.92
N GLY A 67 -20.48 15.10 5.07
CA GLY A 67 -19.93 16.01 6.08
C GLY A 67 -18.59 16.61 5.68
N SER A 68 -18.16 17.60 6.43
CA SER A 68 -16.88 18.29 6.24
C SER A 68 -15.79 17.78 7.18
N ASP A 69 -16.19 17.35 8.38
CA ASP A 69 -15.29 16.86 9.42
C ASP A 69 -15.99 15.86 10.35
N GLU A 70 -15.28 15.42 11.40
CA GLU A 70 -15.79 14.44 12.37
C GLU A 70 -17.02 14.88 13.17
N ASN A 71 -17.34 16.17 13.25
CA ASN A 71 -18.54 16.66 13.95
C ASN A 71 -19.82 16.35 13.18
N ASP A 72 -19.71 16.10 11.89
CA ASP A 72 -20.84 15.70 11.03
C ASP A 72 -21.16 14.19 11.15
N ASN A 73 -20.34 13.42 11.89
CA ASN A 73 -20.56 11.99 12.09
C ASN A 73 -21.81 11.74 12.94
N VAL A 74 -22.62 10.78 12.51
CA VAL A 74 -23.84 10.37 13.23
C VAL A 74 -23.50 9.20 14.15
N VAL A 75 -23.79 9.36 15.46
CA VAL A 75 -23.64 8.27 16.43
C VAL A 75 -24.74 7.23 16.19
N ILE A 76 -24.34 6.05 15.71
CA ILE A 76 -25.27 4.95 15.40
C ILE A 76 -25.67 4.20 16.67
N ASN A 77 -24.72 3.99 17.61
CA ASN A 77 -25.00 3.25 18.85
C ASN A 77 -24.14 3.79 20.01
N LYS A 78 -24.71 3.74 21.22
CA LYS A 78 -24.01 4.03 22.47
C LYS A 78 -24.18 2.85 23.41
N PHE A 79 -23.09 2.40 24.00
CA PHE A 79 -23.07 1.30 24.96
C PHE A 79 -22.34 1.71 26.24
N GLY A 80 -22.97 1.41 27.39
CA GLY A 80 -22.43 1.74 28.70
C GLY A 80 -22.55 3.21 29.08
N GLU A 81 -22.12 3.52 30.30
CA GLU A 81 -22.04 4.88 30.83
C GLU A 81 -20.60 5.30 30.97
N ILE A 82 -20.29 6.52 30.60
CA ILE A 82 -18.96 7.11 30.77
C ILE A 82 -18.79 7.49 32.24
N SER A 83 -17.83 6.89 32.92
CA SER A 83 -17.46 7.31 34.28
C SER A 83 -16.57 8.55 34.21
N THR A 84 -17.04 9.65 34.78
CA THR A 84 -16.28 10.92 34.89
C THR A 84 -15.43 10.98 36.17
N LYS A 85 -15.24 9.85 36.87
CA LYS A 85 -14.60 9.85 38.17
C LYS A 85 -13.07 10.02 38.17
N ASN A 86 -12.42 9.78 37.03
CA ASN A 86 -10.97 9.97 36.88
C ASN A 86 -10.70 10.58 35.49
N ASP A 87 -10.43 11.84 35.45
CA ASP A 87 -10.14 12.59 34.21
C ASP A 87 -8.64 12.58 33.84
N LEU A 88 -7.84 11.71 34.48
CA LEU A 88 -6.42 11.55 34.17
C LEU A 88 -6.24 10.71 32.91
N ASP A 89 -5.43 11.20 31.99
CA ASP A 89 -5.02 10.42 30.82
C ASP A 89 -3.95 9.36 31.17
N HIS A 90 -3.60 8.54 30.20
CA HIS A 90 -2.64 7.45 30.38
C HIS A 90 -1.20 7.92 30.69
N LEU A 91 -0.83 9.15 30.43
CA LEU A 91 0.47 9.74 30.79
C LEU A 91 0.46 10.30 32.21
N GLU A 92 -0.72 10.72 32.69
CA GLU A 92 -0.89 11.30 34.03
C GLU A 92 -1.04 10.25 35.13
N ILE A 93 -1.55 9.06 34.80
CA ILE A 93 -1.71 7.96 35.78
C ILE A 93 -0.42 7.27 36.17
N THR A 94 0.69 7.50 35.44
CA THR A 94 1.98 6.88 35.71
C THR A 94 3.14 7.69 35.14
N ASN A 95 4.28 7.66 35.82
CA ASN A 95 5.55 8.22 35.34
C ASN A 95 6.42 7.16 34.61
N GLU A 96 5.89 5.96 34.39
CA GLU A 96 6.62 4.89 33.73
C GLU A 96 6.43 4.90 32.20
N ILE A 97 5.61 5.80 31.67
CA ILE A 97 5.53 6.15 30.24
C ILE A 97 6.29 7.45 30.04
N ASP A 98 7.47 7.38 29.44
CA ASP A 98 8.41 8.51 29.36
C ASP A 98 8.59 8.98 27.93
N THR A 99 7.86 10.02 27.57
CA THR A 99 7.92 10.65 26.25
C THR A 99 9.10 11.60 26.10
N GLU A 100 9.58 12.22 27.19
CA GLU A 100 10.75 13.12 27.18
C GLU A 100 12.03 12.32 26.90
N LEU A 101 12.18 11.18 27.58
CA LEU A 101 13.32 10.30 27.35
C LEU A 101 13.28 9.73 25.93
N ALA A 102 12.12 9.37 25.44
CA ALA A 102 11.95 8.90 24.05
C ALA A 102 12.30 9.98 23.03
N ALA A 103 11.93 11.23 23.27
CA ALA A 103 12.26 12.35 22.39
C ALA A 103 13.77 12.57 22.23
N LYS A 104 14.55 12.31 23.27
CA LYS A 104 16.04 12.35 23.20
C LYS A 104 16.62 11.25 22.32
N LEU A 105 15.93 10.11 22.19
CA LEU A 105 16.39 8.94 21.43
C LEU A 105 15.94 8.96 19.97
N ALA A 106 14.69 9.38 19.72
CA ALA A 106 14.05 9.18 18.41
C ALA A 106 13.17 10.37 17.94
N GLY A 107 13.07 11.43 18.73
CA GLY A 107 12.20 12.57 18.44
C GLY A 107 10.81 12.45 19.05
N SER A 108 9.89 13.32 18.62
CA SER A 108 8.49 13.33 19.10
C SER A 108 7.72 12.09 18.66
N ARG A 109 6.61 11.81 19.35
CA ARG A 109 5.69 10.68 19.08
C ARG A 109 6.24 9.30 19.39
N PHE A 110 7.32 9.20 20.13
CA PHE A 110 7.84 7.95 20.69
C PHE A 110 7.62 7.92 22.21
N ALA A 111 7.61 6.72 22.79
CA ALA A 111 7.53 6.52 24.24
C ALA A 111 8.54 5.47 24.69
N VAL A 112 9.15 5.70 25.85
CA VAL A 112 9.91 4.69 26.56
C VAL A 112 9.03 4.18 27.70
N LEU A 113 8.79 2.89 27.73
CA LEU A 113 8.07 2.24 28.83
C LEU A 113 9.06 1.68 29.83
N LYS A 114 8.80 1.92 31.13
CA LYS A 114 9.68 1.51 32.23
C LYS A 114 8.94 0.59 33.20
N GLY A 115 9.67 -0.09 34.05
CA GLY A 115 9.17 -0.82 35.22
C GLY A 115 7.95 -1.71 34.96
N GLU A 116 6.91 -1.52 35.73
CA GLU A 116 5.70 -2.31 35.69
C GLU A 116 4.87 -2.07 34.42
N ILE A 117 4.93 -0.88 33.82
CA ILE A 117 4.24 -0.60 32.56
C ILE A 117 4.88 -1.39 31.41
N ALA A 118 6.21 -1.48 31.33
CA ALA A 118 6.89 -2.31 30.33
C ALA A 118 6.54 -3.79 30.50
N LYS A 119 6.41 -4.27 31.75
CA LYS A 119 5.97 -5.62 32.07
C LYS A 119 4.50 -5.85 31.70
N LEU A 120 3.63 -4.86 31.99
CA LEU A 120 2.21 -4.92 31.61
C LEU A 120 2.03 -4.99 30.11
N GLN A 121 2.75 -4.17 29.33
CA GLN A 121 2.69 -4.24 27.85
C GLN A 121 3.02 -5.64 27.32
N ARG A 122 4.09 -6.25 27.82
CA ARG A 122 4.47 -7.61 27.41
C ARG A 122 3.41 -8.64 27.79
N ALA A 123 2.82 -8.49 28.99
CA ALA A 123 1.74 -9.37 29.45
C ALA A 123 0.47 -9.22 28.57
N LEU A 124 0.12 -7.98 28.18
CA LEU A 124 -1.01 -7.73 27.29
C LEU A 124 -0.79 -8.31 25.89
N ILE A 125 0.42 -8.20 25.33
CA ILE A 125 0.74 -8.81 24.03
C ILE A 125 0.49 -10.33 24.11
N THR A 126 1.02 -11.00 25.12
CA THR A 126 0.82 -12.44 25.31
C THR A 126 -0.65 -12.78 25.48
N PHE A 127 -1.37 -12.04 26.33
CA PHE A 127 -2.80 -12.25 26.55
C PHE A 127 -3.63 -12.12 25.27
N MET A 128 -3.38 -11.09 24.47
CA MET A 128 -4.12 -10.87 23.20
C MET A 128 -3.85 -11.98 22.19
N ILE A 129 -2.60 -12.41 22.04
CA ILE A 129 -2.21 -13.50 21.14
C ILE A 129 -2.85 -14.81 21.58
N ASP A 130 -2.74 -15.16 22.86
CA ASP A 130 -3.31 -16.39 23.42
C ASP A 130 -4.85 -16.42 23.26
N ASN A 131 -5.50 -15.27 23.46
CA ASN A 131 -6.95 -15.16 23.27
C ASN A 131 -7.35 -15.32 21.80
N ALA A 132 -6.59 -14.74 20.87
CA ALA A 132 -6.81 -14.93 19.43
C ALA A 132 -6.66 -16.41 19.02
N ILE A 133 -5.62 -17.08 19.49
CA ILE A 133 -5.38 -18.51 19.24
C ILE A 133 -6.55 -19.36 19.76
N LYS A 134 -7.04 -19.08 20.97
CA LYS A 134 -8.22 -19.77 21.54
C LYS A 134 -9.49 -19.59 20.70
N ASN A 135 -9.59 -18.48 19.98
CA ASN A 135 -10.69 -18.19 19.05
C ASN A 135 -10.44 -18.72 17.63
N GLY A 136 -9.43 -19.56 17.42
CA GLY A 136 -9.16 -20.23 16.13
C GLY A 136 -8.28 -19.46 15.17
N TYR A 137 -7.71 -18.33 15.57
CA TYR A 137 -6.73 -17.62 14.75
C TYR A 137 -5.38 -18.34 14.79
N LYS A 138 -4.60 -18.19 13.72
CA LYS A 138 -3.24 -18.69 13.61
C LYS A 138 -2.25 -17.54 13.78
N GLU A 139 -1.30 -17.71 14.68
CA GLU A 139 -0.24 -16.74 14.90
C GLU A 139 0.76 -16.75 13.73
N PHE A 140 1.15 -15.56 13.28
CA PHE A 140 2.22 -15.33 12.32
C PHE A 140 3.20 -14.29 12.87
N TYR A 141 4.48 -14.60 12.78
CA TYR A 141 5.54 -13.63 13.02
C TYR A 141 6.11 -13.17 11.68
N VAL A 142 5.89 -11.93 11.33
CA VAL A 142 6.21 -11.35 10.02
C VAL A 142 7.41 -10.40 10.11
N PRO A 143 8.12 -10.14 8.99
CA PRO A 143 9.18 -9.13 8.95
C PRO A 143 8.66 -7.75 9.32
N PHE A 144 9.47 -6.95 10.03
CA PHE A 144 9.15 -5.56 10.35
C PHE A 144 9.37 -4.59 9.18
N MET A 145 9.96 -5.06 8.09
CA MET A 145 10.17 -4.28 6.88
C MET A 145 9.50 -4.95 5.69
N ALA A 146 8.87 -4.15 4.84
CA ALA A 146 8.19 -4.60 3.64
C ALA A 146 8.65 -3.82 2.41
N ASN A 147 8.47 -4.41 1.22
CA ASN A 147 8.77 -3.79 -0.06
C ASN A 147 7.62 -2.87 -0.53
N VAL A 148 7.91 -2.12 -1.60
CA VAL A 148 6.96 -1.20 -2.24
C VAL A 148 5.66 -1.90 -2.62
N GLU A 149 5.75 -3.10 -3.21
CA GLU A 149 4.60 -3.86 -3.69
C GLU A 149 3.64 -4.23 -2.56
N SER A 150 4.18 -4.60 -1.38
CA SER A 150 3.36 -4.92 -0.21
C SER A 150 2.63 -3.69 0.34
N LEU A 151 3.32 -2.55 0.41
CA LEU A 151 2.70 -1.30 0.86
C LEU A 151 1.68 -0.74 -0.13
N THR A 152 1.90 -0.94 -1.42
CA THR A 152 0.93 -0.60 -2.46
C THR A 152 -0.30 -1.51 -2.39
N GLY A 153 -0.07 -2.81 -2.14
CA GLY A 153 -1.15 -3.81 -2.03
C GLY A 153 -2.15 -3.55 -0.90
N THR A 154 -1.75 -2.81 0.13
CA THR A 154 -2.62 -2.40 1.25
C THR A 154 -2.91 -0.89 1.28
N GLY A 155 -2.55 -0.16 0.21
CA GLY A 155 -2.93 1.25 0.01
C GLY A 155 -2.15 2.28 0.83
N GLN A 156 -1.04 1.91 1.47
CA GLN A 156 -0.16 2.88 2.11
C GLN A 156 0.63 3.69 1.08
N LEU A 157 1.08 3.06 0.01
CA LEU A 157 1.71 3.73 -1.11
C LEU A 157 0.73 3.86 -2.30
N PRO A 158 0.83 4.96 -3.06
CA PRO A 158 1.74 6.11 -2.89
C PRO A 158 1.26 7.14 -1.86
N LYS A 159 0.02 7.04 -1.39
CA LYS A 159 -0.71 8.10 -0.68
C LYS A 159 -0.04 8.59 0.60
N PHE A 160 0.58 7.69 1.37
CA PHE A 160 1.16 7.98 2.70
C PHE A 160 2.69 7.84 2.73
N GLU A 161 3.36 7.99 1.58
CA GLU A 161 4.81 7.80 1.47
C GLU A 161 5.61 8.69 2.44
N GLU A 162 5.18 9.94 2.61
CA GLU A 162 5.85 10.91 3.49
C GLU A 162 5.76 10.54 4.98
N ASP A 163 4.79 9.70 5.37
CA ASP A 163 4.60 9.24 6.75
C ASP A 163 5.37 7.96 7.07
N LEU A 164 6.04 7.35 6.09
CA LEU A 164 6.72 6.08 6.23
C LEU A 164 8.23 6.23 6.46
N PHE A 165 8.78 5.41 7.36
CA PHE A 165 10.22 5.28 7.51
C PHE A 165 10.78 4.36 6.43
N GLN A 166 11.61 4.91 5.55
CA GLN A 166 12.24 4.19 4.46
C GLN A 166 13.74 3.97 4.72
N SER A 167 14.24 2.78 4.38
CA SER A 167 15.67 2.48 4.33
C SER A 167 16.29 2.83 2.98
N SER A 168 17.64 2.87 2.92
CA SER A 168 18.40 3.08 1.67
C SER A 168 18.08 2.04 0.58
N ASP A 169 17.67 0.83 0.97
CA ASP A 169 17.39 -0.30 0.07
C ASP A 169 15.92 -0.35 -0.40
N LYS A 170 15.19 0.75 -0.26
CA LYS A 170 13.77 0.87 -0.62
C LYS A 170 12.86 -0.12 0.13
N LEU A 171 13.28 -0.52 1.33
CA LEU A 171 12.41 -1.21 2.27
C LEU A 171 11.84 -0.20 3.25
N PHE A 172 10.61 -0.41 3.66
CA PHE A 172 9.88 0.45 4.58
C PHE A 172 9.63 -0.27 5.89
N LEU A 173 9.78 0.44 7.01
CA LEU A 173 9.29 -0.06 8.28
C LEU A 173 7.76 -0.16 8.21
N ILE A 174 7.21 -1.33 8.53
CA ILE A 174 5.76 -1.53 8.44
C ILE A 174 5.02 -0.63 9.44
N PRO A 175 4.01 0.14 9.01
CA PRO A 175 3.18 0.94 9.92
C PRO A 175 2.24 0.06 10.76
N THR A 176 1.94 -1.14 10.27
CA THR A 176 1.05 -2.13 10.88
C THR A 176 1.40 -3.53 10.39
N ALA A 177 1.13 -4.55 11.21
CA ALA A 177 1.24 -5.96 10.80
C ALA A 177 0.26 -6.35 9.68
N GLU A 178 -0.79 -5.59 9.45
CA GLU A 178 -1.73 -5.78 8.36
C GLU A 178 -1.03 -5.83 6.99
N VAL A 179 -0.04 -4.95 6.76
CA VAL A 179 0.69 -4.88 5.49
C VAL A 179 1.29 -6.23 5.10
N PRO A 180 2.21 -6.84 5.89
CA PRO A 180 2.76 -8.13 5.52
C PRO A 180 1.72 -9.26 5.59
N LEU A 181 0.80 -9.27 6.56
CA LEU A 181 -0.18 -10.34 6.72
C LEU A 181 -1.15 -10.43 5.53
N THR A 182 -1.67 -9.31 5.06
CA THR A 182 -2.56 -9.25 3.89
C THR A 182 -1.84 -9.72 2.62
N ASN A 183 -0.56 -9.37 2.48
CA ASN A 183 0.23 -9.71 1.31
C ASN A 183 0.84 -11.13 1.31
N LEU A 184 0.75 -11.89 2.43
CA LEU A 184 1.22 -13.29 2.47
C LEU A 184 0.54 -14.19 1.43
N PHE A 185 -0.69 -13.86 1.07
CA PHE A 185 -1.53 -14.67 0.17
C PHE A 185 -1.94 -13.89 -1.09
N ARG A 186 -1.19 -12.84 -1.40
CA ARG A 186 -1.32 -12.13 -2.66
C ARG A 186 -0.67 -12.98 -3.76
N ASP A 187 -1.48 -13.45 -4.75
CA ASP A 187 -1.16 -14.33 -5.91
C ASP A 187 -0.98 -15.81 -5.56
#